data_c07e615220450f9f2b801617a10f9298
#
_entry.id   c07e615220450f9f2b801617a10f9298
#
_cell.length_a   1.000
_cell.length_b   1.000
_cell.length_c   1.000
_cell.angle_alpha   90.00
_cell.angle_beta   90.00
_cell.angle_gamma   90.00
#
_symmetry.space_group_name_H-M   'P 1'
#
loop_
_entity.id
_entity.type
_entity.pdbx_description
1 polymer ?
#
loop_
_entity_poly.entity_id
_entity_poly.type
_entity_poly.pdbx_seq_one_letter_code
_entity_poly.pdbx_strand_id
1 'polypeptide(L)'
;MKRAYLDNAATTPIRNEVIKVMKNALKHSFGNPSSIQYSYGRESRSIIEESRIKIAKNIIASPYEIIFTSGGTEANNLVLRSSILDLGVQHIITSQLEHYSVLQTVLYLSYKYHVYVNFVQIKEKGILNLNHMEDILKKNSSKKTLVSLMYANNEIGNLLEVDKVIFLCKKYNAYFHSDTIQIIGNIPINMEKLSFDFVTASAHKFYGPKGIGFVFIRNHILKKIKYFMTGGFQEYGIRSGTENTYGIVGLSKALQLSYSNFSHHIEKIKNLKFYCISELNKIIPNIIFNGLSSHFDKSIPSILNFLYPTKKKYHLLYFHLDLMGVAVSKGSSCNNDMKKVSHVIKAITNKNLLNKMMPIRISFGIFNEKKDIDILIEALQKIRKKKNCL
;
A
#
# COMPACT_ATOMS: atom_id res chain seq x y z
N MET A 1 -6.40 30.96 -0.95
CA MET A 1 -6.61 30.10 0.23
C MET A 1 -5.38 29.20 0.35
N LYS A 2 -4.74 29.15 1.53
CA LYS A 2 -3.64 28.19 1.80
C LYS A 2 -4.20 26.76 1.81
N ARG A 3 -3.54 25.83 1.13
CA ARG A 3 -3.97 24.42 1.05
C ARG A 3 -2.91 23.50 1.61
N ALA A 4 -3.31 22.50 2.39
CA ALA A 4 -2.47 21.45 2.95
C ALA A 4 -2.96 20.09 2.44
N TYR A 5 -2.14 19.41 1.62
CA TYR A 5 -2.42 18.05 1.15
C TYR A 5 -1.76 17.04 2.10
N LEU A 6 -2.55 16.45 2.98
CA LEU A 6 -2.11 15.51 4.01
C LEU A 6 -2.73 14.11 3.81
N ASP A 7 -2.91 13.69 2.53
CA ASP A 7 -3.46 12.37 2.17
C ASP A 7 -2.55 11.59 1.19
N ASN A 8 -1.24 11.63 1.45
CA ASN A 8 -0.23 10.95 0.59
C ASN A 8 -0.37 9.42 0.60
N ALA A 9 -0.95 8.81 1.63
CA ALA A 9 -1.25 7.38 1.64
C ALA A 9 -2.37 6.99 0.65
N ALA A 10 -3.24 7.92 0.24
CA ALA A 10 -4.20 7.70 -0.84
C ALA A 10 -3.53 7.80 -2.21
N THR A 11 -2.80 8.86 -2.47
CA THR A 11 -1.98 9.05 -3.68
C THR A 11 -0.99 10.18 -3.44
N THR A 12 0.14 10.16 -4.11
CA THR A 12 1.16 11.23 -4.02
C THR A 12 1.17 12.10 -5.27
N PRO A 13 1.56 13.37 -5.19
CA PRO A 13 1.89 14.17 -6.37
C PRO A 13 3.04 13.53 -7.15
N ILE A 14 2.99 13.59 -8.48
CA ILE A 14 4.09 13.09 -9.33
C ILE A 14 5.26 14.08 -9.25
N ARG A 15 6.50 13.55 -9.13
CA ARG A 15 7.72 14.39 -9.18
C ARG A 15 7.95 14.97 -10.58
N ASN A 16 8.50 16.17 -10.65
CA ASN A 16 8.81 16.81 -11.93
C ASN A 16 9.79 16.01 -12.79
N GLU A 17 10.79 15.37 -12.17
CA GLU A 17 11.75 14.50 -12.85
C GLU A 17 11.07 13.27 -13.48
N VAL A 18 10.02 12.74 -12.82
CA VAL A 18 9.20 11.66 -13.35
C VAL A 18 8.38 12.14 -14.54
N ILE A 19 7.73 13.30 -14.43
CA ILE A 19 6.98 13.92 -15.53
C ILE A 19 7.89 14.12 -16.74
N LYS A 20 9.12 14.60 -16.53
CA LYS A 20 10.10 14.85 -17.61
C LYS A 20 10.44 13.58 -18.39
N VAL A 21 10.75 12.48 -17.71
CA VAL A 21 11.08 11.21 -18.40
C VAL A 21 9.85 10.58 -19.07
N MET A 22 8.66 10.68 -18.46
CA MET A 22 7.42 10.24 -19.09
C MET A 22 7.08 11.03 -20.35
N LYS A 23 7.22 12.36 -20.31
CA LYS A 23 7.02 13.24 -21.47
C LYS A 23 7.97 12.88 -22.61
N ASN A 24 9.23 12.57 -22.31
CA ASN A 24 10.20 12.11 -23.31
C ASN A 24 9.78 10.78 -23.94
N ALA A 25 9.40 9.80 -23.11
CA ALA A 25 8.95 8.50 -23.59
C ALA A 25 7.68 8.61 -24.46
N LEU A 26 6.71 9.43 -24.06
CA LEU A 26 5.50 9.71 -24.86
C LEU A 26 5.81 10.27 -26.25
N LYS A 27 6.86 11.12 -26.38
CA LYS A 27 7.23 11.75 -27.65
C LYS A 27 8.02 10.81 -28.58
N HIS A 28 8.90 10.01 -28.00
CA HIS A 28 9.94 9.34 -28.79
C HIS A 28 9.84 7.81 -28.75
N SER A 29 9.16 7.22 -27.76
CA SER A 29 9.07 5.76 -27.58
C SER A 29 7.63 5.25 -27.78
N PHE A 30 7.00 5.67 -28.89
CA PHE A 30 5.61 5.34 -29.23
C PHE A 30 5.47 3.98 -29.94
N GLY A 31 6.57 3.35 -30.35
CA GLY A 31 6.55 2.06 -31.04
C GLY A 31 5.96 0.95 -30.16
N ASN A 32 5.26 0.01 -30.78
CA ASN A 32 4.76 -1.17 -30.07
C ASN A 32 5.96 -2.06 -29.68
N PRO A 33 6.19 -2.37 -28.39
CA PRO A 33 7.34 -3.16 -27.94
C PRO A 33 7.36 -4.60 -28.50
N SER A 34 6.22 -5.11 -28.96
CA SER A 34 6.13 -6.43 -29.60
C SER A 34 6.58 -6.42 -31.06
N SER A 35 6.71 -5.24 -31.68
CA SER A 35 7.09 -5.08 -33.11
C SER A 35 8.61 -5.00 -33.27
N ILE A 36 9.30 -6.11 -33.06
CA ILE A 36 10.79 -6.19 -33.04
C ILE A 36 11.44 -6.04 -34.43
N GLN A 37 10.66 -6.14 -35.51
CA GLN A 37 11.15 -6.07 -36.89
C GLN A 37 11.66 -4.68 -37.29
N TYR A 38 11.23 -3.61 -36.60
CA TYR A 38 11.69 -2.25 -36.87
C TYR A 38 12.20 -1.53 -35.58
N SER A 39 12.98 -0.45 -35.76
CA SER A 39 13.67 0.25 -34.66
C SER A 39 12.73 0.77 -33.59
N TYR A 40 11.60 1.41 -33.95
CA TYR A 40 10.67 2.00 -32.99
C TYR A 40 10.16 0.98 -31.95
N GLY A 41 9.84 -0.25 -32.38
CA GLY A 41 9.43 -1.31 -31.47
C GLY A 41 10.57 -1.80 -30.59
N ARG A 42 11.77 -2.02 -31.19
CA ARG A 42 12.97 -2.41 -30.42
C ARG A 42 13.39 -1.38 -29.37
N GLU A 43 13.33 -0.09 -29.70
CA GLU A 43 13.61 1.01 -28.76
C GLU A 43 12.65 1.03 -27.59
N SER A 44 11.34 0.90 -27.85
CA SER A 44 10.34 0.82 -26.79
C SER A 44 10.55 -0.40 -25.90
N ARG A 45 10.89 -1.55 -26.47
CA ARG A 45 11.20 -2.76 -25.71
C ARG A 45 12.47 -2.59 -24.85
N SER A 46 13.53 -2.01 -25.41
CA SER A 46 14.78 -1.72 -24.67
C SER A 46 14.50 -0.86 -23.43
N ILE A 47 13.72 0.20 -23.58
CA ILE A 47 13.36 1.11 -22.48
C ILE A 47 12.57 0.39 -21.38
N ILE A 48 11.67 -0.54 -21.73
CA ILE A 48 10.92 -1.36 -20.78
C ILE A 48 11.89 -2.26 -20.00
N GLU A 49 12.77 -2.98 -20.71
CA GLU A 49 13.70 -3.91 -20.05
C GLU A 49 14.75 -3.16 -19.20
N GLU A 50 15.26 -2.01 -19.63
CA GLU A 50 16.10 -1.16 -18.80
C GLU A 50 15.39 -0.68 -17.53
N SER A 51 14.11 -0.33 -17.65
CA SER A 51 13.30 0.06 -16.50
C SER A 51 13.09 -1.11 -15.54
N ARG A 52 12.86 -2.31 -16.04
CA ARG A 52 12.75 -3.55 -15.28
C ARG A 52 14.02 -3.84 -14.50
N ILE A 53 15.18 -3.74 -15.16
CA ILE A 53 16.51 -3.91 -14.53
C ILE A 53 16.71 -2.87 -13.40
N LYS A 54 16.38 -1.61 -13.64
CA LYS A 54 16.51 -0.55 -12.63
C LYS A 54 15.59 -0.79 -11.42
N ILE A 55 14.36 -1.25 -11.64
CA ILE A 55 13.42 -1.59 -10.56
C ILE A 55 13.98 -2.77 -9.75
N ALA A 56 14.38 -3.84 -10.40
CA ALA A 56 14.94 -5.02 -9.77
C ALA A 56 16.17 -4.69 -8.92
N LYS A 57 17.10 -3.88 -9.46
CA LYS A 57 18.26 -3.37 -8.71
C LYS A 57 17.88 -2.62 -7.44
N ASN A 58 16.86 -1.78 -7.49
CA ASN A 58 16.41 -1.00 -6.34
C ASN A 58 15.84 -1.84 -5.20
N ILE A 59 15.25 -3.00 -5.49
CA ILE A 59 14.70 -3.93 -4.48
C ILE A 59 15.59 -5.15 -4.25
N ILE A 60 16.76 -5.21 -4.90
CA ILE A 60 17.72 -6.32 -4.85
C ILE A 60 17.05 -7.65 -5.23
N ALA A 61 16.58 -7.70 -6.48
CA ALA A 61 15.88 -8.83 -7.09
C ALA A 61 16.42 -9.10 -8.50
N SER A 62 16.05 -10.23 -9.09
CA SER A 62 16.28 -10.51 -10.52
C SER A 62 15.25 -9.75 -11.38
N PRO A 63 15.65 -9.17 -12.54
CA PRO A 63 14.71 -8.56 -13.46
C PRO A 63 13.55 -9.48 -13.88
N TYR A 64 13.82 -10.77 -14.05
CA TYR A 64 12.81 -11.77 -14.41
C TYR A 64 11.71 -11.96 -13.35
N GLU A 65 11.95 -11.55 -12.10
CA GLU A 65 10.98 -11.64 -11.00
C GLU A 65 9.98 -10.49 -10.97
N ILE A 66 10.12 -9.50 -11.87
CA ILE A 66 9.27 -8.32 -11.95
C ILE A 66 8.25 -8.47 -13.09
N ILE A 67 6.97 -8.44 -12.77
CA ILE A 67 5.85 -8.45 -13.74
C ILE A 67 5.10 -7.14 -13.62
N PHE A 68 4.99 -6.37 -14.69
CA PHE A 68 4.26 -5.11 -14.69
C PHE A 68 2.75 -5.33 -14.67
N THR A 69 2.05 -4.48 -13.92
CA THR A 69 0.59 -4.49 -13.75
C THR A 69 0.04 -3.06 -13.84
N SER A 70 -1.27 -2.89 -13.93
CA SER A 70 -1.88 -1.56 -13.89
C SER A 70 -1.85 -0.90 -12.50
N GLY A 71 -1.44 -1.62 -11.46
CA GLY A 71 -1.35 -1.13 -10.08
C GLY A 71 -1.52 -2.25 -9.06
N GLY A 72 -1.58 -1.87 -7.78
CA GLY A 72 -1.61 -2.82 -6.67
C GLY A 72 -2.84 -3.73 -6.67
N THR A 73 -3.99 -3.26 -7.09
CA THR A 73 -5.20 -4.07 -7.15
C THR A 73 -5.07 -5.22 -8.15
N GLU A 74 -4.54 -4.95 -9.35
CA GLU A 74 -4.26 -6.00 -10.34
C GLU A 74 -3.18 -6.95 -9.82
N ALA A 75 -2.11 -6.41 -9.23
CA ALA A 75 -1.02 -7.21 -8.66
C ALA A 75 -1.51 -8.18 -7.56
N ASN A 76 -2.31 -7.70 -6.60
CA ASN A 76 -2.90 -8.55 -5.55
C ASN A 76 -3.84 -9.63 -6.14
N ASN A 77 -4.66 -9.27 -7.14
CA ASN A 77 -5.51 -10.24 -7.83
C ASN A 77 -4.70 -11.31 -8.58
N LEU A 78 -3.60 -10.90 -9.26
CA LEU A 78 -2.71 -11.83 -9.93
C LEU A 78 -2.17 -12.87 -8.94
N VAL A 79 -1.58 -12.41 -7.85
CA VAL A 79 -1.01 -13.31 -6.82
C VAL A 79 -2.05 -14.27 -6.27
N LEU A 80 -3.19 -13.75 -5.80
CA LEU A 80 -4.20 -14.58 -5.13
C LEU A 80 -4.83 -15.61 -6.08
N ARG A 81 -5.13 -15.21 -7.32
CA ARG A 81 -5.69 -16.12 -8.33
C ARG A 81 -4.70 -17.18 -8.79
N SER A 82 -3.48 -16.77 -9.13
CA SER A 82 -2.45 -17.72 -9.58
C SER A 82 -2.01 -18.67 -8.47
N SER A 83 -2.02 -18.22 -7.21
CA SER A 83 -1.75 -19.12 -6.08
C SER A 83 -2.74 -20.29 -6.02
N ILE A 84 -4.01 -20.05 -6.30
CA ILE A 84 -5.04 -21.10 -6.29
C ILE A 84 -4.98 -21.93 -7.59
N LEU A 85 -5.01 -21.25 -8.75
CA LEU A 85 -5.20 -21.90 -10.04
C LEU A 85 -3.96 -22.63 -10.54
N ASP A 86 -2.75 -22.05 -10.28
CA ASP A 86 -1.50 -22.57 -10.82
C ASP A 86 -0.66 -23.31 -9.77
N LEU A 87 -0.67 -22.84 -8.51
CA LEU A 87 0.11 -23.46 -7.45
C LEU A 87 -0.70 -24.48 -6.63
N GLY A 88 -2.01 -24.54 -6.82
CA GLY A 88 -2.91 -25.48 -6.12
C GLY A 88 -3.06 -25.16 -4.63
N VAL A 89 -3.04 -23.88 -4.26
CA VAL A 89 -3.31 -23.43 -2.89
C VAL A 89 -4.75 -23.77 -2.52
N GLN A 90 -4.92 -24.44 -1.39
CA GLN A 90 -6.21 -24.90 -0.85
C GLN A 90 -6.63 -24.12 0.41
N HIS A 91 -5.69 -23.35 0.97
CA HIS A 91 -5.90 -22.64 2.22
C HIS A 91 -5.21 -21.28 2.17
N ILE A 92 -5.93 -20.22 2.58
CA ILE A 92 -5.41 -18.86 2.69
C ILE A 92 -5.50 -18.41 4.14
N ILE A 93 -4.39 -17.90 4.66
CA ILE A 93 -4.33 -17.21 5.96
C ILE A 93 -4.15 -15.73 5.67
N THR A 94 -5.06 -14.89 6.17
CA THR A 94 -5.04 -13.45 5.95
C THR A 94 -5.51 -12.70 7.20
N SER A 95 -5.69 -11.38 7.11
CA SER A 95 -6.12 -10.52 8.20
C SER A 95 -7.35 -9.70 7.80
N GLN A 96 -8.22 -9.39 8.75
CA GLN A 96 -9.33 -8.43 8.54
C GLN A 96 -8.83 -6.99 8.35
N LEU A 97 -7.54 -6.72 8.53
CA LEU A 97 -6.94 -5.40 8.36
C LEU A 97 -6.39 -5.16 6.95
N GLU A 98 -6.51 -6.15 6.04
CA GLU A 98 -6.01 -6.05 4.67
C GLU A 98 -6.76 -5.01 3.84
N HIS A 99 -6.12 -4.55 2.75
CA HIS A 99 -6.78 -3.72 1.76
C HIS A 99 -7.90 -4.50 1.04
N TYR A 100 -8.94 -3.81 0.58
CA TYR A 100 -10.07 -4.44 -0.12
C TYR A 100 -9.66 -5.26 -1.34
N SER A 101 -8.58 -4.90 -2.04
CA SER A 101 -8.05 -5.69 -3.17
C SER A 101 -7.55 -7.08 -2.74
N VAL A 102 -7.25 -7.29 -1.46
CA VAL A 102 -6.94 -8.60 -0.87
C VAL A 102 -8.21 -9.22 -0.30
N LEU A 103 -8.91 -8.53 0.63
CA LEU A 103 -10.07 -9.07 1.32
C LEU A 103 -11.18 -9.54 0.37
N GLN A 104 -11.60 -8.67 -0.56
CA GLN A 104 -12.69 -9.01 -1.48
C GLN A 104 -12.29 -10.12 -2.44
N THR A 105 -11.02 -10.11 -2.87
CA THR A 105 -10.51 -11.16 -3.75
C THR A 105 -10.44 -12.50 -3.02
N VAL A 106 -9.96 -12.53 -1.78
CA VAL A 106 -9.91 -13.76 -0.96
C VAL A 106 -11.32 -14.32 -0.73
N LEU A 107 -12.30 -13.48 -0.36
CA LEU A 107 -13.68 -13.90 -0.15
C LEU A 107 -14.32 -14.43 -1.44
N TYR A 108 -14.11 -13.75 -2.56
CA TYR A 108 -14.59 -14.20 -3.87
C TYR A 108 -14.00 -15.56 -4.27
N LEU A 109 -12.67 -15.72 -4.09
CA LEU A 109 -11.98 -16.96 -4.44
C LEU A 109 -12.36 -18.13 -3.52
N SER A 110 -12.56 -17.85 -2.23
CA SER A 110 -13.09 -18.83 -1.27
C SER A 110 -14.46 -19.34 -1.71
N TYR A 111 -15.37 -18.45 -2.06
CA TYR A 111 -16.70 -18.81 -2.56
C TYR A 111 -16.64 -19.61 -3.86
N LYS A 112 -15.85 -19.13 -4.85
CA LYS A 112 -15.82 -19.70 -6.20
C LYS A 112 -15.06 -21.04 -6.29
N TYR A 113 -13.98 -21.18 -5.53
CA TYR A 113 -13.07 -22.34 -5.63
C TYR A 113 -13.03 -23.19 -4.35
N HIS A 114 -13.89 -22.90 -3.38
CA HIS A 114 -13.98 -23.63 -2.11
C HIS A 114 -12.66 -23.68 -1.32
N VAL A 115 -11.86 -22.60 -1.44
CA VAL A 115 -10.60 -22.45 -0.71
C VAL A 115 -10.89 -22.09 0.74
N TYR A 116 -10.26 -22.78 1.68
CA TYR A 116 -10.40 -22.45 3.10
C TYR A 116 -9.72 -21.12 3.42
N VAL A 117 -10.37 -20.29 4.23
CA VAL A 117 -9.83 -19.01 4.66
C VAL A 117 -9.85 -18.90 6.18
N ASN A 118 -8.70 -18.60 6.76
CA ASN A 118 -8.59 -18.24 8.16
C ASN A 118 -8.09 -16.81 8.32
N PHE A 119 -8.72 -16.07 9.22
CA PHE A 119 -8.28 -14.75 9.61
C PHE A 119 -7.44 -14.84 10.89
N VAL A 120 -6.24 -14.26 10.85
CA VAL A 120 -5.39 -14.13 12.04
C VAL A 120 -6.09 -13.24 13.06
N GLN A 121 -6.11 -13.66 14.33
CA GLN A 121 -6.64 -12.84 15.42
C GLN A 121 -5.92 -11.50 15.51
N ILE A 122 -6.69 -10.45 15.77
CA ILE A 122 -6.20 -9.10 15.98
C ILE A 122 -6.16 -8.85 17.50
N LYS A 123 -4.99 -8.52 18.02
CA LYS A 123 -4.78 -8.04 19.40
C LYS A 123 -5.07 -6.55 19.48
N GLU A 124 -4.97 -5.99 20.68
CA GLU A 124 -5.08 -4.54 20.90
C GLU A 124 -4.19 -3.75 19.92
N LYS A 125 -4.63 -2.55 19.60
CA LYS A 125 -3.95 -1.63 18.66
C LYS A 125 -3.70 -2.23 17.26
N GLY A 126 -4.45 -3.25 16.84
CA GLY A 126 -4.32 -3.82 15.49
C GLY A 126 -3.07 -4.66 15.27
N ILE A 127 -2.48 -5.20 16.33
CA ILE A 127 -1.34 -6.13 16.25
C ILE A 127 -1.88 -7.52 15.90
N LEU A 128 -1.26 -8.20 14.93
CA LEU A 128 -1.64 -9.57 14.59
C LEU A 128 -1.09 -10.58 15.61
N ASN A 129 -1.91 -11.55 15.97
CA ASN A 129 -1.51 -12.63 16.88
C ASN A 129 -0.76 -13.71 16.08
N LEU A 130 0.57 -13.64 16.03
CA LEU A 130 1.39 -14.59 15.28
C LEU A 130 1.39 -16.01 15.90
N ASN A 131 1.14 -16.15 17.19
CA ASN A 131 0.95 -17.48 17.80
C ASN A 131 -0.31 -18.15 17.26
N HIS A 132 -1.43 -17.39 17.15
CA HIS A 132 -2.65 -17.90 16.51
C HIS A 132 -2.41 -18.24 15.02
N MET A 133 -1.58 -17.45 14.30
CA MET A 133 -1.20 -17.78 12.93
C MET A 133 -0.43 -19.12 12.89
N GLU A 134 0.50 -19.34 13.82
CA GLU A 134 1.24 -20.60 13.91
C GLU A 134 0.31 -21.79 14.19
N ASP A 135 -0.63 -21.64 15.10
CA ASP A 135 -1.64 -22.67 15.38
C ASP A 135 -2.46 -23.05 14.15
N ILE A 136 -2.86 -22.04 13.34
CA ILE A 136 -3.57 -22.27 12.08
C ILE A 136 -2.69 -23.02 11.09
N LEU A 137 -1.42 -22.62 10.93
CA LEU A 137 -0.46 -23.29 10.04
C LEU A 137 -0.25 -24.75 10.45
N LYS A 138 -0.06 -25.00 11.73
CA LYS A 138 0.13 -26.34 12.29
C LYS A 138 -1.07 -27.24 12.01
N LYS A 139 -2.29 -26.75 12.26
CA LYS A 139 -3.55 -27.50 12.04
C LYS A 139 -3.80 -27.82 10.55
N ASN A 140 -3.27 -27.02 9.64
CA ASN A 140 -3.46 -27.17 8.20
C ASN A 140 -2.18 -27.55 7.46
N SER A 141 -1.21 -28.17 8.13
CA SER A 141 0.10 -28.51 7.56
C SER A 141 0.05 -29.48 6.37
N SER A 142 -1.03 -30.25 6.19
CA SER A 142 -1.27 -31.10 5.03
C SER A 142 -1.76 -30.34 3.78
N LYS A 143 -2.19 -29.07 3.91
CA LYS A 143 -2.74 -28.26 2.83
C LYS A 143 -1.67 -27.31 2.27
N LYS A 144 -1.68 -27.12 0.95
CA LYS A 144 -0.91 -26.01 0.36
C LYS A 144 -1.51 -24.70 0.82
N THR A 145 -0.75 -23.95 1.60
CA THR A 145 -1.21 -22.71 2.24
C THR A 145 -0.52 -21.48 1.66
N LEU A 146 -1.29 -20.41 1.44
CA LEU A 146 -0.79 -19.06 1.21
C LEU A 146 -1.07 -18.20 2.44
N VAL A 147 -0.03 -17.62 3.01
CA VAL A 147 -0.15 -16.51 3.97
C VAL A 147 -0.14 -15.21 3.17
N SER A 148 -1.18 -14.38 3.32
CA SER A 148 -1.31 -13.10 2.64
C SER A 148 -1.56 -12.00 3.67
N LEU A 149 -0.50 -11.28 4.05
CA LEU A 149 -0.51 -10.25 5.09
C LEU A 149 0.24 -9.01 4.60
N MET A 150 -0.41 -7.84 4.72
CA MET A 150 0.21 -6.57 4.32
C MET A 150 1.38 -6.21 5.24
N TYR A 151 2.45 -5.66 4.67
CA TYR A 151 3.63 -5.27 5.43
C TYR A 151 3.39 -4.02 6.27
N ALA A 152 2.72 -3.02 5.71
CA ALA A 152 2.34 -1.81 6.43
C ALA A 152 0.87 -1.47 6.18
N ASN A 153 0.11 -1.27 7.24
CA ASN A 153 -1.30 -0.95 7.10
C ASN A 153 -1.49 0.49 6.59
N ASN A 154 -2.27 0.64 5.54
CA ASN A 154 -2.51 1.91 4.85
C ASN A 154 -3.40 2.90 5.63
N GLU A 155 -4.01 2.47 6.74
CA GLU A 155 -4.87 3.34 7.55
C GLU A 155 -4.24 3.72 8.89
N ILE A 156 -3.64 2.77 9.59
CA ILE A 156 -3.06 2.96 10.92
C ILE A 156 -1.52 2.92 10.93
N GLY A 157 -0.91 2.62 9.79
CA GLY A 157 0.54 2.61 9.66
C GLY A 157 1.27 1.45 10.32
N ASN A 158 0.58 0.55 11.03
CA ASN A 158 1.20 -0.57 11.73
C ASN A 158 2.09 -1.40 10.81
N LEU A 159 3.28 -1.74 11.29
CA LEU A 159 4.21 -2.64 10.60
C LEU A 159 4.00 -4.09 11.05
N LEU A 160 4.05 -5.01 10.12
CA LEU A 160 4.06 -6.44 10.37
C LEU A 160 5.44 -6.89 10.86
N GLU A 161 5.51 -7.79 11.82
CA GLU A 161 6.74 -8.48 12.21
C GLU A 161 7.14 -9.50 11.12
N VAL A 162 7.59 -8.98 9.98
CA VAL A 162 7.75 -9.75 8.74
C VAL A 162 8.73 -10.90 8.87
N ASP A 163 9.80 -10.75 9.64
CA ASP A 163 10.81 -11.81 9.85
C ASP A 163 10.21 -13.02 10.56
N LYS A 164 9.32 -12.79 11.53
CA LYS A 164 8.59 -13.88 12.22
C LYS A 164 7.62 -14.57 11.29
N VAL A 165 6.92 -13.82 10.44
CA VAL A 165 6.00 -14.40 9.44
C VAL A 165 6.76 -15.24 8.42
N ILE A 166 7.88 -14.74 7.91
CA ILE A 166 8.78 -15.48 7.00
C ILE A 166 9.26 -16.78 7.66
N PHE A 167 9.71 -16.70 8.91
CA PHE A 167 10.14 -17.89 9.67
C PHE A 167 9.03 -18.94 9.76
N LEU A 168 7.81 -18.53 10.13
CA LEU A 168 6.66 -19.43 10.23
C LEU A 168 6.27 -20.01 8.88
N CYS A 169 6.23 -19.21 7.83
CA CYS A 169 5.94 -19.69 6.48
C CYS A 169 6.96 -20.75 6.02
N LYS A 170 8.25 -20.52 6.25
CA LYS A 170 9.29 -21.51 5.96
C LYS A 170 9.12 -22.79 6.79
N LYS A 171 8.87 -22.67 8.09
CA LYS A 171 8.69 -23.80 9.02
C LYS A 171 7.55 -24.73 8.59
N TYR A 172 6.46 -24.17 8.05
CA TYR A 172 5.26 -24.92 7.67
C TYR A 172 5.09 -25.04 6.14
N ASN A 173 6.12 -24.73 5.35
CA ASN A 173 6.12 -24.83 3.89
C ASN A 173 4.92 -24.09 3.24
N ALA A 174 4.59 -22.91 3.76
CA ALA A 174 3.53 -22.06 3.25
C ALA A 174 4.13 -20.97 2.33
N TYR A 175 3.43 -20.62 1.26
CA TYR A 175 3.74 -19.44 0.44
C TYR A 175 3.49 -18.16 1.21
N PHE A 176 4.30 -17.13 0.97
CA PHE A 176 4.12 -15.82 1.59
C PHE A 176 3.96 -14.70 0.55
N HIS A 177 2.77 -14.12 0.54
CA HIS A 177 2.43 -12.89 -0.17
C HIS A 177 2.33 -11.72 0.82
N SER A 178 2.93 -10.60 0.46
CA SER A 178 2.72 -9.36 1.20
C SER A 178 2.31 -8.22 0.27
N ASP A 179 1.19 -7.57 0.61
CA ASP A 179 0.86 -6.26 0.05
C ASP A 179 1.84 -5.23 0.65
N THR A 180 2.79 -4.78 -0.17
CA THR A 180 3.83 -3.82 0.22
C THR A 180 3.64 -2.45 -0.41
N ILE A 181 2.42 -2.13 -0.85
CA ILE A 181 2.10 -0.88 -1.54
C ILE A 181 2.46 0.35 -0.70
N GLN A 182 2.42 0.26 0.63
CA GLN A 182 2.84 1.35 1.53
C GLN A 182 4.32 1.28 1.90
N ILE A 183 5.05 0.24 1.49
CA ILE A 183 6.48 0.02 1.80
C ILE A 183 7.36 0.37 0.60
N ILE A 184 7.11 -0.24 -0.57
CA ILE A 184 7.92 -0.01 -1.77
C ILE A 184 7.94 1.49 -2.11
N GLY A 185 9.15 2.04 -2.26
CA GLY A 185 9.38 3.46 -2.48
C GLY A 185 9.33 4.34 -1.22
N ASN A 186 8.86 3.82 -0.08
CA ASN A 186 8.82 4.53 1.21
C ASN A 186 9.84 3.98 2.21
N ILE A 187 10.18 2.70 2.12
CA ILE A 187 11.20 2.03 2.94
C ILE A 187 11.99 1.11 2.00
N PRO A 188 13.33 1.14 1.99
CA PRO A 188 14.13 0.21 1.20
C PRO A 188 13.86 -1.24 1.61
N ILE A 189 13.73 -2.11 0.62
CA ILE A 189 13.48 -3.53 0.81
C ILE A 189 14.56 -4.34 0.07
N ASN A 190 14.97 -5.46 0.66
CA ASN A 190 15.96 -6.36 0.08
C ASN A 190 15.32 -7.74 -0.13
N MET A 191 15.05 -8.10 -1.39
CA MET A 191 14.39 -9.36 -1.74
C MET A 191 15.30 -10.57 -1.61
N GLU A 192 16.62 -10.41 -1.59
CA GLU A 192 17.55 -11.53 -1.30
C GLU A 192 17.50 -11.93 0.18
N LYS A 193 17.43 -10.92 1.08
CA LYS A 193 17.39 -11.17 2.53
C LYS A 193 15.99 -11.61 2.99
N LEU A 194 14.95 -10.99 2.46
CA LEU A 194 13.57 -11.27 2.83
C LEU A 194 12.97 -12.32 1.90
N SER A 195 12.64 -13.47 2.45
CA SER A 195 12.12 -14.61 1.69
C SER A 195 10.62 -14.47 1.43
N PHE A 196 10.22 -13.38 0.77
CA PHE A 196 8.89 -13.29 0.18
C PHE A 196 8.80 -14.16 -1.07
N ASP A 197 7.64 -14.75 -1.29
CA ASP A 197 7.28 -15.39 -2.54
C ASP A 197 6.66 -14.40 -3.52
N PHE A 198 5.84 -13.48 -2.98
CA PHE A 198 5.15 -12.45 -3.75
C PHE A 198 5.15 -11.11 -3.00
N VAL A 199 5.36 -10.04 -3.75
CA VAL A 199 5.29 -8.65 -3.24
C VAL A 199 4.61 -7.78 -4.28
N THR A 200 3.78 -6.84 -3.86
CA THR A 200 3.03 -5.97 -4.76
C THR A 200 3.34 -4.50 -4.55
N ALA A 201 3.37 -3.73 -5.63
CA ALA A 201 3.69 -2.31 -5.62
C ALA A 201 2.80 -1.49 -6.55
N SER A 202 2.68 -0.19 -6.27
CA SER A 202 1.91 0.75 -7.08
C SER A 202 2.61 2.11 -7.12
N ALA A 203 2.94 2.60 -8.31
CA ALA A 203 3.80 3.76 -8.50
C ALA A 203 3.26 5.05 -7.86
N HIS A 204 1.95 5.24 -7.86
CA HIS A 204 1.33 6.46 -7.32
C HIS A 204 1.42 6.59 -5.80
N LYS A 205 1.99 5.63 -5.09
CA LYS A 205 2.26 5.70 -3.64
C LYS A 205 3.67 6.20 -3.32
N PHE A 206 4.53 6.31 -4.33
CA PHE A 206 5.89 6.81 -4.21
C PHE A 206 6.25 7.81 -5.32
N TYR A 207 5.33 8.76 -5.57
CA TYR A 207 5.55 9.91 -6.45
C TYR A 207 5.68 9.57 -7.94
N GLY A 208 5.21 8.39 -8.34
CA GLY A 208 5.07 7.92 -9.71
C GLY A 208 3.66 8.11 -10.27
N PRO A 209 3.42 7.70 -11.53
CA PRO A 209 2.12 7.81 -12.18
C PRO A 209 1.10 6.80 -11.63
N LYS A 210 -0.19 7.13 -11.78
CA LYS A 210 -1.30 6.17 -11.63
C LYS A 210 -1.33 5.23 -12.83
N GLY A 211 -2.02 4.10 -12.70
CA GLY A 211 -2.22 3.16 -13.81
C GLY A 211 -1.00 2.28 -14.12
N ILE A 212 -0.04 2.20 -13.20
CA ILE A 212 1.12 1.31 -13.29
C ILE A 212 1.57 0.84 -11.90
N GLY A 213 1.95 -0.42 -11.83
CA GLY A 213 2.54 -1.08 -10.67
C GLY A 213 3.34 -2.29 -11.12
N PHE A 214 3.75 -3.11 -10.20
CA PHE A 214 4.35 -4.41 -10.47
C PHE A 214 4.04 -5.41 -9.37
N VAL A 215 4.17 -6.68 -9.70
CA VAL A 215 4.31 -7.77 -8.76
C VAL A 215 5.72 -8.35 -8.88
N PHE A 216 6.36 -8.57 -7.73
CA PHE A 216 7.54 -9.43 -7.64
C PHE A 216 7.06 -10.85 -7.40
N ILE A 217 7.57 -11.79 -8.16
CA ILE A 217 7.29 -13.23 -8.03
C ILE A 217 8.61 -13.96 -8.00
N ARG A 218 8.88 -14.71 -6.92
CA ARG A 218 10.11 -15.47 -6.77
C ARG A 218 10.32 -16.43 -7.95
N ASN A 219 11.52 -16.48 -8.51
CA ASN A 219 11.83 -17.16 -9.78
C ASN A 219 11.36 -18.64 -9.83
N HIS A 220 11.55 -19.42 -8.75
CA HIS A 220 11.10 -20.81 -8.72
C HIS A 220 9.58 -20.98 -8.73
N ILE A 221 8.84 -19.94 -8.35
CA ILE A 221 7.37 -19.85 -8.38
C ILE A 221 6.93 -19.34 -9.75
N LEU A 222 7.59 -18.32 -10.27
CA LEU A 222 7.27 -17.71 -11.57
C LEU A 222 7.16 -18.76 -12.68
N LYS A 223 8.05 -19.74 -12.69
CA LYS A 223 8.04 -20.86 -13.65
C LYS A 223 6.78 -21.74 -13.61
N LYS A 224 5.99 -21.65 -12.54
CA LYS A 224 4.76 -22.42 -12.33
C LYS A 224 3.50 -21.59 -12.62
N ILE A 225 3.64 -20.26 -12.67
CA ILE A 225 2.53 -19.36 -12.97
C ILE A 225 2.23 -19.42 -14.46
N LYS A 226 0.93 -19.54 -14.76
CA LYS A 226 0.41 -19.56 -16.13
C LYS A 226 -0.20 -18.19 -16.48
N TYR A 227 -1.29 -18.20 -17.22
CA TYR A 227 -1.93 -16.99 -17.72
C TYR A 227 -2.86 -16.38 -16.65
N PHE A 228 -2.51 -15.23 -16.11
CA PHE A 228 -3.46 -14.43 -15.35
C PHE A 228 -4.41 -13.68 -16.28
N MET A 229 -3.87 -13.10 -17.35
CA MET A 229 -4.62 -12.42 -18.39
C MET A 229 -4.21 -13.00 -19.75
N THR A 230 -5.12 -13.70 -20.40
CA THR A 230 -4.87 -14.35 -21.70
C THR A 230 -4.77 -13.33 -22.84
N GLY A 231 -3.92 -13.61 -23.84
CA GLY A 231 -3.68 -12.75 -25.01
C GLY A 231 -2.32 -13.02 -25.65
N GLY A 232 -1.52 -11.98 -25.84
CA GLY A 232 -0.15 -12.08 -26.36
C GLY A 232 0.86 -12.56 -25.29
N PHE A 233 2.14 -12.52 -25.65
CA PHE A 233 3.25 -13.01 -24.80
C PHE A 233 3.90 -11.92 -23.94
N GLN A 234 3.25 -10.76 -23.78
CA GLN A 234 3.76 -9.71 -22.90
C GLN A 234 3.89 -10.23 -21.46
N GLU A 235 4.84 -9.69 -20.71
CA GLU A 235 5.14 -10.11 -19.34
C GLU A 235 5.24 -11.63 -19.20
N TYR A 236 6.01 -12.25 -20.09
CA TYR A 236 6.24 -13.70 -20.16
C TYR A 236 4.96 -14.53 -20.37
N GLY A 237 3.92 -13.95 -20.98
CA GLY A 237 2.60 -14.55 -21.17
C GLY A 237 1.71 -14.54 -19.94
N ILE A 238 2.20 -14.09 -18.80
CA ILE A 238 1.43 -14.05 -17.55
C ILE A 238 0.39 -12.94 -17.60
N ARG A 239 0.80 -11.77 -18.07
CA ARG A 239 -0.05 -10.58 -18.15
C ARG A 239 0.02 -9.97 -19.54
N SER A 240 -0.89 -10.38 -20.39
CA SER A 240 -0.97 -9.96 -21.79
C SER A 240 -1.46 -8.52 -21.95
N GLY A 241 -1.26 -7.96 -23.14
CA GLY A 241 -1.63 -6.60 -23.53
C GLY A 241 -0.42 -5.68 -23.65
N THR A 242 -0.46 -4.80 -24.65
CA THR A 242 0.64 -3.86 -24.94
C THR A 242 1.05 -3.12 -23.68
N GLU A 243 2.34 -3.09 -23.42
CA GLU A 243 2.92 -2.52 -22.21
C GLU A 243 2.79 -0.99 -22.17
N ASN A 244 2.51 -0.46 -21.00
CA ASN A 244 2.46 0.99 -20.75
C ASN A 244 3.88 1.56 -20.61
N THR A 245 4.58 1.73 -21.74
CA THR A 245 5.99 2.14 -21.80
C THR A 245 6.28 3.39 -20.97
N TYR A 246 5.51 4.46 -21.15
CA TYR A 246 5.73 5.70 -20.41
C TYR A 246 5.40 5.59 -18.92
N GLY A 247 4.42 4.77 -18.56
CA GLY A 247 4.09 4.46 -17.16
C GLY A 247 5.21 3.67 -16.48
N ILE A 248 5.79 2.68 -17.17
CA ILE A 248 6.90 1.86 -16.68
C ILE A 248 8.15 2.72 -16.45
N VAL A 249 8.49 3.60 -17.39
CA VAL A 249 9.60 4.57 -17.25
C VAL A 249 9.37 5.48 -16.03
N GLY A 250 8.13 5.98 -15.88
CA GLY A 250 7.74 6.82 -14.76
C GLY A 250 7.87 6.10 -13.41
N LEU A 251 7.40 4.86 -13.32
CA LEU A 251 7.52 4.00 -12.14
C LEU A 251 8.99 3.78 -11.77
N SER A 252 9.82 3.39 -12.75
CA SER A 252 11.25 3.14 -12.55
C SER A 252 11.97 4.38 -12.02
N LYS A 253 11.72 5.55 -12.62
CA LYS A 253 12.31 6.83 -12.17
C LYS A 253 11.83 7.23 -10.77
N ALA A 254 10.56 7.07 -10.48
CA ALA A 254 9.99 7.37 -9.16
C ALA A 254 10.63 6.52 -8.06
N LEU A 255 10.79 5.20 -8.28
CA LEU A 255 11.42 4.30 -7.33
C LEU A 255 12.89 4.64 -7.11
N GLN A 256 13.64 4.89 -8.18
CA GLN A 256 15.03 5.33 -8.11
C GLN A 256 15.19 6.58 -7.22
N LEU A 257 14.37 7.62 -7.47
CA LEU A 257 14.42 8.88 -6.71
C LEU A 257 14.00 8.71 -5.25
N SER A 258 13.10 7.79 -4.98
CA SER A 258 12.63 7.51 -3.62
C SER A 258 13.74 6.90 -2.77
N TYR A 259 14.54 5.99 -3.33
CA TYR A 259 15.61 5.33 -2.60
C TYR A 259 16.93 6.10 -2.58
N SER A 260 17.27 6.87 -3.64
CA SER A 260 18.50 7.65 -3.66
C SER A 260 18.58 8.71 -2.56
N ASN A 261 17.45 9.25 -2.11
CA ASN A 261 17.36 10.28 -1.07
C ASN A 261 16.60 9.80 0.18
N PHE A 262 16.55 8.48 0.39
CA PHE A 262 15.73 7.88 1.44
C PHE A 262 15.98 8.46 2.82
N SER A 263 17.24 8.53 3.28
CA SER A 263 17.58 8.99 4.63
C SER A 263 17.09 10.42 4.90
N HIS A 264 17.25 11.32 3.94
CA HIS A 264 16.74 12.69 4.05
C HIS A 264 15.20 12.74 4.06
N HIS A 265 14.56 11.99 3.18
CA HIS A 265 13.09 11.96 3.10
C HIS A 265 12.46 11.39 4.37
N ILE A 266 12.98 10.29 4.89
CA ILE A 266 12.42 9.63 6.07
C ILE A 266 12.60 10.48 7.33
N GLU A 267 13.74 11.16 7.47
CA GLU A 267 13.99 12.08 8.59
C GLU A 267 13.02 13.27 8.54
N LYS A 268 12.85 13.90 7.38
CA LYS A 268 11.86 14.97 7.19
C LYS A 268 10.46 14.53 7.60
N ILE A 269 10.02 13.35 7.13
CA ILE A 269 8.68 12.82 7.42
C ILE A 269 8.54 12.48 8.92
N LYS A 270 9.56 11.93 9.56
CA LYS A 270 9.57 11.69 11.01
C LYS A 270 9.42 12.99 11.80
N ASN A 271 10.16 14.03 11.42
CA ASN A 271 10.09 15.34 12.06
C ASN A 271 8.71 15.98 11.90
N LEU A 272 8.08 15.87 10.72
CA LEU A 272 6.71 16.34 10.49
C LEU A 272 5.71 15.58 11.35
N LYS A 273 5.81 14.25 11.42
CA LYS A 273 4.94 13.42 12.27
C LYS A 273 5.10 13.78 13.74
N PHE A 274 6.33 13.93 14.22
CA PHE A 274 6.60 14.34 15.60
C PHE A 274 5.97 15.70 15.93
N TYR A 275 6.19 16.68 15.06
CA TYR A 275 5.59 18.01 15.19
C TYR A 275 4.07 17.94 15.22
N CYS A 276 3.46 17.18 14.31
CA CYS A 276 2.01 17.01 14.28
C CYS A 276 1.46 16.37 15.55
N ILE A 277 2.11 15.33 16.08
CA ILE A 277 1.73 14.69 17.36
C ILE A 277 1.80 15.71 18.50
N SER A 278 2.89 16.50 18.58
CA SER A 278 3.06 17.53 19.60
C SER A 278 1.92 18.56 19.56
N GLU A 279 1.61 19.10 18.38
CA GLU A 279 0.57 20.10 18.22
C GLU A 279 -0.86 19.54 18.48
N LEU A 280 -1.13 18.31 18.05
CA LEU A 280 -2.38 17.63 18.32
C LEU A 280 -2.62 17.42 19.83
N ASN A 281 -1.58 17.04 20.59
CA ASN A 281 -1.68 16.89 22.05
C ASN A 281 -2.02 18.20 22.76
N LYS A 282 -1.56 19.34 22.24
CA LYS A 282 -1.89 20.66 22.81
C LYS A 282 -3.37 21.03 22.64
N ILE A 283 -3.97 20.66 21.51
CA ILE A 283 -5.33 21.07 21.14
C ILE A 283 -6.41 20.03 21.48
N ILE A 284 -6.06 18.75 21.61
CA ILE A 284 -6.99 17.65 21.91
C ILE A 284 -6.50 16.95 23.19
N PRO A 285 -7.06 17.29 24.38
CA PRO A 285 -6.75 16.59 25.61
C PRO A 285 -7.06 15.09 25.48
N ASN A 286 -6.13 14.24 25.97
CA ASN A 286 -6.29 12.77 25.95
C ASN A 286 -6.57 12.20 24.54
N ILE A 287 -5.89 12.75 23.53
CA ILE A 287 -6.03 12.26 22.15
C ILE A 287 -5.73 10.76 22.07
N ILE A 288 -6.57 10.04 21.34
CA ILE A 288 -6.42 8.59 21.10
C ILE A 288 -5.87 8.41 19.68
N PHE A 289 -4.65 7.85 19.59
CA PHE A 289 -4.07 7.42 18.32
C PHE A 289 -4.50 6.00 18.01
N ASN A 290 -5.01 5.77 16.79
CA ASN A 290 -5.44 4.47 16.33
C ASN A 290 -4.24 3.59 15.96
N GLY A 291 -4.30 2.35 16.38
CA GLY A 291 -3.22 1.39 16.14
C GLY A 291 -1.93 1.80 16.86
N LEU A 292 -0.83 1.58 16.18
CA LEU A 292 0.52 2.00 16.62
C LEU A 292 0.98 3.26 15.88
N SER A 293 0.05 4.03 15.28
CA SER A 293 0.38 5.13 14.37
C SER A 293 1.24 6.23 15.00
N SER A 294 1.22 6.41 16.31
CA SER A 294 2.09 7.34 17.04
C SER A 294 3.47 6.76 17.44
N HIS A 295 3.69 5.45 17.25
CA HIS A 295 4.95 4.78 17.60
C HIS A 295 5.87 4.72 16.37
N PHE A 296 7.06 5.32 16.45
CA PHE A 296 7.97 5.50 15.30
C PHE A 296 8.70 4.21 14.88
N ASP A 297 8.87 3.27 15.78
CA ASP A 297 9.53 1.97 15.59
C ASP A 297 8.58 0.86 15.13
N LYS A 298 7.27 1.03 15.35
CA LYS A 298 6.22 0.02 15.09
C LYS A 298 5.21 0.44 14.02
N SER A 299 5.40 1.62 13.44
CA SER A 299 4.57 2.12 12.34
C SER A 299 5.39 2.88 11.32
N ILE A 300 4.91 2.91 10.06
CA ILE A 300 5.55 3.74 9.05
C ILE A 300 5.45 5.23 9.42
N PRO A 301 6.50 6.01 9.21
CA PRO A 301 6.51 7.41 9.60
C PRO A 301 5.51 8.27 8.83
N SER A 302 5.16 7.87 7.63
CA SER A 302 4.27 8.63 6.74
C SER A 302 2.80 8.65 7.16
N ILE A 303 2.35 7.78 8.08
CA ILE A 303 0.93 7.70 8.48
C ILE A 303 0.76 8.02 9.96
N LEU A 304 -0.25 8.84 10.26
CA LEU A 304 -0.77 9.10 11.59
C LEU A 304 -2.29 9.00 11.55
N ASN A 305 -2.89 8.25 12.49
CA ASN A 305 -4.34 8.11 12.59
C ASN A 305 -4.78 8.33 14.03
N PHE A 306 -5.78 9.17 14.23
CA PHE A 306 -6.29 9.50 15.57
C PHE A 306 -7.80 9.69 15.57
N LEU A 307 -8.39 9.64 16.77
CA LEU A 307 -9.79 9.89 16.98
C LEU A 307 -10.02 11.37 17.36
N TYR A 308 -10.83 12.07 16.57
CA TYR A 308 -11.22 13.45 16.84
C TYR A 308 -12.59 13.49 17.55
N PRO A 309 -12.73 14.13 18.71
CA PRO A 309 -13.99 14.20 19.44
C PRO A 309 -15.08 14.90 18.61
N THR A 310 -16.28 14.30 18.50
CA THR A 310 -17.43 14.90 17.80
C THR A 310 -18.71 14.72 18.59
N LYS A 311 -19.67 15.65 18.44
CA LYS A 311 -21.07 15.40 18.83
C LYS A 311 -21.78 14.68 17.65
N LYS A 312 -22.87 13.94 17.91
CA LYS A 312 -23.65 13.21 16.88
C LYS A 312 -23.91 14.06 15.62
N LYS A 313 -23.62 13.52 14.42
CA LYS A 313 -23.88 14.06 13.06
C LYS A 313 -22.68 14.64 12.27
N TYR A 314 -21.44 14.21 12.50
CA TYR A 314 -20.27 14.77 11.79
C TYR A 314 -19.82 14.00 10.52
N HIS A 315 -20.75 13.62 9.65
CA HIS A 315 -20.38 13.21 8.27
C HIS A 315 -19.68 14.36 7.52
N LEU A 316 -19.87 15.60 7.99
CA LEU A 316 -19.34 16.81 7.39
C LEU A 316 -17.95 17.23 7.89
N LEU A 317 -17.33 16.50 8.85
CA LEU A 317 -16.01 16.88 9.38
C LEU A 317 -14.96 17.03 8.27
N TYR A 318 -14.86 16.03 7.40
CA TYR A 318 -13.90 16.07 6.29
C TYR A 318 -14.23 17.16 5.27
N PHE A 319 -15.50 17.43 5.05
CA PHE A 319 -15.98 18.53 4.22
C PHE A 319 -15.59 19.89 4.80
N HIS A 320 -15.74 20.06 6.14
CA HIS A 320 -15.33 21.28 6.79
C HIS A 320 -13.81 21.48 6.75
N LEU A 321 -13.04 20.40 6.88
CA LEU A 321 -11.59 20.46 6.74
C LEU A 321 -11.20 20.85 5.32
N ASP A 322 -11.82 20.26 4.29
CA ASP A 322 -11.60 20.60 2.88
C ASP A 322 -11.94 22.06 2.57
N LEU A 323 -13.09 22.56 3.04
CA LEU A 323 -13.46 23.98 2.93
C LEU A 323 -12.46 24.94 3.60
N MET A 324 -11.70 24.45 4.59
CA MET A 324 -10.60 25.18 5.22
C MET A 324 -9.24 24.93 4.55
N GLY A 325 -9.22 24.22 3.42
CA GLY A 325 -8.03 23.93 2.63
C GLY A 325 -7.23 22.71 3.10
N VAL A 326 -7.80 21.83 3.92
CA VAL A 326 -7.11 20.65 4.48
C VAL A 326 -7.65 19.37 3.87
N ALA A 327 -6.84 18.69 3.07
CA ALA A 327 -7.13 17.38 2.51
C ALA A 327 -6.58 16.27 3.42
N VAL A 328 -7.49 15.52 4.07
CA VAL A 328 -7.22 14.35 4.92
C VAL A 328 -8.22 13.24 4.62
N SER A 329 -7.99 12.04 5.12
CA SER A 329 -8.87 10.89 4.91
C SER A 329 -9.44 10.34 6.22
N LYS A 330 -10.57 9.64 6.14
CA LYS A 330 -11.12 8.87 7.28
C LYS A 330 -10.49 7.47 7.42
N GLY A 331 -9.78 7.01 6.40
CA GLY A 331 -9.23 5.65 6.29
C GLY A 331 -8.98 5.29 4.83
N SER A 332 -9.46 4.15 4.34
CA SER A 332 -9.33 3.78 2.93
C SER A 332 -10.18 4.68 2.03
N SER A 333 -9.54 5.28 1.03
CA SER A 333 -10.20 6.10 -0.01
C SER A 333 -11.06 5.27 -0.98
N CYS A 334 -10.96 3.94 -0.93
CA CYS A 334 -11.72 3.04 -1.81
C CYS A 334 -13.17 2.81 -1.34
N ASN A 335 -13.58 3.34 -0.20
CA ASN A 335 -14.93 3.22 0.30
C ASN A 335 -15.71 4.53 0.10
N ASN A 336 -16.49 4.61 -0.99
CA ASN A 336 -17.29 5.79 -1.36
C ASN A 336 -18.42 6.12 -0.37
N ASP A 337 -18.73 5.25 0.57
CA ASP A 337 -19.76 5.50 1.58
C ASP A 337 -19.19 6.36 2.72
N MET A 338 -19.43 7.65 2.62
CA MET A 338 -19.02 8.64 3.64
C MET A 338 -19.63 8.39 5.03
N LYS A 339 -20.69 7.58 5.13
CA LYS A 339 -21.38 7.29 6.40
C LYS A 339 -20.75 6.11 7.15
N LYS A 340 -20.02 5.20 6.47
CA LYS A 340 -19.45 4.00 7.11
C LYS A 340 -18.03 4.25 7.62
N VAL A 341 -17.78 3.89 8.87
CA VAL A 341 -16.41 3.80 9.42
C VAL A 341 -15.68 2.67 8.73
N SER A 342 -14.37 2.84 8.49
CA SER A 342 -13.49 1.83 7.90
C SER A 342 -13.57 0.49 8.67
N HIS A 343 -13.41 -0.62 7.93
CA HIS A 343 -13.34 -1.96 8.52
C HIS A 343 -12.12 -2.11 9.44
N VAL A 344 -10.97 -1.50 9.09
CA VAL A 344 -9.77 -1.50 9.94
C VAL A 344 -10.05 -0.84 11.29
N ILE A 345 -10.60 0.37 11.27
CA ILE A 345 -10.92 1.11 12.50
C ILE A 345 -11.98 0.39 13.32
N LYS A 346 -13.01 -0.20 12.68
CA LYS A 346 -14.01 -1.03 13.39
C LYS A 346 -13.41 -2.25 14.08
N ALA A 347 -12.41 -2.87 13.47
CA ALA A 347 -11.77 -4.07 14.01
C ALA A 347 -10.90 -3.77 15.25
N ILE A 348 -10.42 -2.53 15.42
CA ILE A 348 -9.46 -2.16 16.47
C ILE A 348 -9.99 -1.18 17.51
N THR A 349 -11.19 -0.62 17.29
CA THR A 349 -11.72 0.47 18.12
C THR A 349 -13.09 0.10 18.67
N ASN A 350 -13.30 0.40 19.96
CA ASN A 350 -14.58 0.16 20.62
C ASN A 350 -15.73 0.96 19.97
N LYS A 351 -16.86 0.31 19.72
CA LYS A 351 -18.05 0.92 19.11
C LYS A 351 -18.55 2.16 19.86
N ASN A 352 -18.46 2.17 21.20
CA ASN A 352 -18.87 3.31 22.01
C ASN A 352 -17.99 4.55 21.77
N LEU A 353 -16.69 4.37 21.52
CA LEU A 353 -15.79 5.46 21.13
C LEU A 353 -16.13 5.99 19.74
N LEU A 354 -16.43 5.12 18.78
CA LEU A 354 -16.80 5.49 17.41
C LEU A 354 -18.13 6.25 17.32
N ASN A 355 -19.01 6.12 18.33
CA ASN A 355 -20.23 6.92 18.42
C ASN A 355 -19.97 8.38 18.86
N LYS A 356 -18.82 8.65 19.48
CA LYS A 356 -18.46 9.95 20.06
C LYS A 356 -17.28 10.62 19.36
N MET A 357 -16.54 9.88 18.53
CA MET A 357 -15.30 10.33 17.91
C MET A 357 -15.20 9.88 16.46
N MET A 358 -14.53 10.67 15.62
CA MET A 358 -14.31 10.37 14.21
C MET A 358 -12.82 10.09 13.95
N PRO A 359 -12.46 9.01 13.22
CA PRO A 359 -11.08 8.76 12.85
C PRO A 359 -10.62 9.78 11.80
N ILE A 360 -9.45 10.35 11.97
CA ILE A 360 -8.77 11.17 10.96
C ILE A 360 -7.43 10.50 10.66
N ARG A 361 -7.21 10.13 9.41
CA ARG A 361 -5.91 9.73 8.91
C ARG A 361 -5.23 10.92 8.25
N ILE A 362 -4.02 11.20 8.72
CA ILE A 362 -3.08 12.13 8.09
C ILE A 362 -1.97 11.29 7.47
N SER A 363 -1.53 11.67 6.30
CA SER A 363 -0.34 11.06 5.72
C SER A 363 0.58 12.07 5.07
N PHE A 364 1.82 12.03 5.53
CA PHE A 364 2.88 12.95 5.16
C PHE A 364 3.62 12.46 3.91
N GLY A 365 4.06 13.41 3.09
CA GLY A 365 4.91 13.19 1.94
C GLY A 365 6.09 14.16 1.90
N ILE A 366 6.99 13.93 0.95
CA ILE A 366 8.23 14.72 0.83
C ILE A 366 7.99 16.20 0.53
N PHE A 367 6.83 16.55 -0.03
CA PHE A 367 6.47 17.94 -0.36
C PHE A 367 5.78 18.66 0.81
N ASN A 368 5.43 17.96 1.89
CA ASN A 368 4.84 18.61 3.05
C ASN A 368 5.88 19.40 3.84
N GLU A 369 5.38 20.44 4.51
CA GLU A 369 6.12 21.34 5.38
C GLU A 369 5.38 21.55 6.70
N LYS A 370 6.02 22.11 7.72
CA LYS A 370 5.39 22.44 9.01
C LYS A 370 4.12 23.29 8.84
N LYS A 371 4.14 24.25 7.91
CA LYS A 371 2.98 25.10 7.60
C LYS A 371 1.71 24.32 7.23
N ASP A 372 1.83 23.12 6.61
CA ASP A 372 0.67 22.28 6.28
C ASP A 372 0.00 21.73 7.55
N ILE A 373 0.83 21.43 8.55
CA ILE A 373 0.37 20.97 9.87
C ILE A 373 -0.28 22.14 10.60
N ASP A 374 0.30 23.34 10.55
CA ASP A 374 -0.27 24.53 11.19
C ASP A 374 -1.68 24.84 10.64
N ILE A 375 -1.88 24.74 9.31
CA ILE A 375 -3.20 24.89 8.68
C ILE A 375 -4.19 23.84 9.21
N LEU A 376 -3.77 22.58 9.36
CA LEU A 376 -4.61 21.53 9.93
C LEU A 376 -5.00 21.84 11.37
N ILE A 377 -4.02 22.23 12.22
CA ILE A 377 -4.24 22.54 13.63
C ILE A 377 -5.22 23.70 13.78
N GLU A 378 -5.02 24.80 13.02
CA GLU A 378 -5.96 25.94 13.00
C GLU A 378 -7.38 25.50 12.59
N ALA A 379 -7.50 24.67 11.56
CA ALA A 379 -8.81 24.17 11.11
C ALA A 379 -9.49 23.33 12.18
N LEU A 380 -8.78 22.42 12.85
CA LEU A 380 -9.32 21.61 13.95
C LEU A 380 -9.75 22.48 15.15
N GLN A 381 -8.96 23.51 15.50
CA GLN A 381 -9.31 24.45 16.57
C GLN A 381 -10.59 25.26 16.23
N LYS A 382 -10.70 25.77 15.00
CA LYS A 382 -11.89 26.50 14.53
C LYS A 382 -13.14 25.63 14.58
N ILE A 383 -13.05 24.37 14.17
CA ILE A 383 -14.15 23.40 14.25
C ILE A 383 -14.54 23.16 15.71
N ARG A 384 -13.56 23.09 16.62
CA ARG A 384 -13.82 22.89 18.06
C ARG A 384 -14.50 24.11 18.70
N LYS A 385 -14.04 25.33 18.39
CA LYS A 385 -14.65 26.59 18.92
C LYS A 385 -16.11 26.75 18.48
N LYS A 386 -16.42 26.52 17.20
CA LYS A 386 -17.81 26.56 16.70
C LYS A 386 -18.73 25.56 17.40
N LYS A 387 -18.21 24.49 18.00
CA LYS A 387 -18.96 23.50 18.76
C LYS A 387 -19.34 23.94 20.18
N ASN A 388 -18.54 24.79 20.78
CA ASN A 388 -18.82 25.31 22.13
C ASN A 388 -19.84 26.46 22.11
N CYS A 389 -20.19 26.95 20.90
CA CYS A 389 -21.19 28.00 20.70
C CYS A 389 -22.56 27.47 20.22
N LEU A 390 -22.73 26.16 20.05
CA LEU A 390 -23.97 25.43 19.72
C LEU A 390 -24.23 24.33 20.77
#